data_83bd2c435139369a7b81084a3f8b7a37
#
_entry.id   83bd2c435139369a7b81084a3f8b7a37
#
_cell.length_a   1.000
_cell.length_b   1.000
_cell.length_c   1.000
_cell.angle_alpha   90.00
_cell.angle_beta   90.00
_cell.angle_gamma   90.00
#
_symmetry.space_group_name_H-M   'P 1'
#
loop_
_entity.id
_entity.type
_entity.pdbx_description
1 polymer ?
#
loop_
_entity_poly.entity_id
_entity_poly.type
_entity_poly.pdbx_seq_one_letter_code
_entity_poly.pdbx_strand_id
1 'polypeptide(L)'
;HNLTVSYFSEKLRTRIFSLAYGLSPENKYPHAMNQALSAIDWLVKNGHHIKNISLCGDSAGAHLAASVSHSLANNQKENVHSQFLIYPMCDPSCASESIELFKDNYLLTKESMGWFWEKFKNNDEDNLKDTFNLLLFNPNKDFPKTIIVTAGFDPLSDEAEKYAFLLHQSGNYVKQLHYPSL
;
A
#
# COMPACT_ATOMS: atom_id res chain seq x y z
N HIS A 1 -4.42 15.54 -3.48
CA HIS A 1 -3.66 14.82 -4.54
C HIS A 1 -3.96 15.29 -5.99
N ASN A 2 -5.00 16.11 -6.24
CA ASN A 2 -5.43 16.47 -7.61
C ASN A 2 -4.28 16.99 -8.50
N LEU A 3 -3.44 17.91 -7.99
CA LEU A 3 -2.32 18.45 -8.76
C LEU A 3 -1.29 17.38 -9.10
N THR A 4 -0.93 16.53 -8.14
CA THR A 4 0.03 15.43 -8.33
C THR A 4 -0.49 14.41 -9.33
N VAL A 5 -1.76 14.02 -9.21
CA VAL A 5 -2.42 13.08 -10.13
C VAL A 5 -2.47 13.63 -11.53
N SER A 6 -2.85 14.92 -11.70
CA SER A 6 -2.88 15.57 -13.01
C SER A 6 -1.49 15.67 -13.64
N TYR A 7 -0.47 16.00 -12.85
CA TYR A 7 0.91 16.03 -13.31
C TYR A 7 1.40 14.66 -13.80
N PHE A 8 1.14 13.60 -13.03
CA PHE A 8 1.49 12.24 -13.45
C PHE A 8 0.74 11.81 -14.69
N SER A 9 -0.56 12.09 -14.79
CA SER A 9 -1.36 11.78 -15.98
C SER A 9 -0.78 12.43 -17.25
N GLU A 10 -0.41 13.70 -17.16
CA GLU A 10 0.23 14.44 -18.26
C GLU A 10 1.60 13.84 -18.62
N LYS A 11 2.48 13.65 -17.63
CA LYS A 11 3.85 13.17 -17.86
C LYS A 11 3.92 11.74 -18.38
N LEU A 12 3.07 10.88 -17.85
CA LEU A 12 3.00 9.46 -18.24
C LEU A 12 2.10 9.24 -19.47
N ARG A 13 1.38 10.26 -19.90
CA ARG A 13 0.39 10.17 -21.01
C ARG A 13 -0.58 9.01 -20.81
N THR A 14 -1.03 8.83 -19.58
CA THR A 14 -1.94 7.73 -19.20
C THR A 14 -3.14 8.27 -18.42
N ARG A 15 -4.24 7.52 -18.45
CA ARG A 15 -5.40 7.84 -17.61
C ARG A 15 -5.12 7.44 -16.18
N ILE A 16 -5.45 8.32 -15.24
CA ILE A 16 -5.37 8.03 -13.81
C ILE A 16 -6.78 8.17 -13.23
N PHE A 17 -7.23 7.13 -12.54
CA PHE A 17 -8.48 7.12 -11.79
C PHE A 17 -8.14 7.32 -10.31
N SER A 18 -8.51 8.48 -9.76
CA SER A 18 -8.32 8.78 -8.35
C SER A 18 -9.56 8.31 -7.57
N LEU A 19 -9.37 7.37 -6.66
CA LEU A 19 -10.45 6.81 -5.85
C LEU A 19 -10.64 7.65 -4.57
N ALA A 20 -11.84 8.22 -4.40
CA ALA A 20 -12.27 8.80 -3.13
C ALA A 20 -12.93 7.73 -2.27
N TYR A 21 -12.13 6.99 -1.51
CA TYR A 21 -12.61 5.94 -0.62
C TYR A 21 -13.05 6.47 0.75
N GLY A 22 -13.92 5.73 1.43
CA GLY A 22 -14.40 6.07 2.76
C GLY A 22 -13.28 6.01 3.80
N LEU A 23 -13.18 7.07 4.62
CA LEU A 23 -12.12 7.22 5.61
C LEU A 23 -12.53 6.67 6.98
N SER A 24 -11.54 6.19 7.75
CA SER A 24 -11.71 5.85 9.16
C SER A 24 -11.79 7.13 10.03
N PRO A 25 -12.48 7.09 11.15
CA PRO A 25 -13.07 5.90 11.81
C PRO A 25 -14.47 5.50 11.33
N GLU A 26 -15.11 6.30 10.46
CA GLU A 26 -16.48 6.06 9.97
C GLU A 26 -16.52 4.78 9.10
N ASN A 27 -15.47 4.54 8.33
CA ASN A 27 -15.35 3.42 7.42
C ASN A 27 -14.06 2.64 7.72
N LYS A 28 -14.15 1.73 8.68
CA LYS A 28 -13.02 0.91 9.13
C LYS A 28 -12.66 -0.19 8.11
N TYR A 29 -11.48 -0.80 8.31
CA TYR A 29 -11.07 -1.97 7.55
C TYR A 29 -12.17 -3.07 7.57
N PRO A 30 -12.45 -3.74 6.44
CA PRO A 30 -11.82 -3.64 5.13
C PRO A 30 -12.56 -2.73 4.13
N HIS A 31 -13.32 -1.72 4.58
CA HIS A 31 -14.22 -0.94 3.73
C HIS A 31 -13.52 -0.30 2.52
N ALA A 32 -12.45 0.45 2.74
CA ALA A 32 -11.69 1.11 1.65
C ALA A 32 -11.13 0.09 0.63
N MET A 33 -10.63 -1.06 1.11
CA MET A 33 -10.14 -2.14 0.24
C MET A 33 -11.28 -2.68 -0.65
N ASN A 34 -12.47 -2.91 -0.08
CA ASN A 34 -13.63 -3.40 -0.85
C ASN A 34 -14.09 -2.37 -1.90
N GLN A 35 -14.02 -1.08 -1.58
CA GLN A 35 -14.31 -0.01 -2.55
C GLN A 35 -13.28 0.00 -3.68
N ALA A 36 -11.99 -0.17 -3.39
CA ALA A 36 -10.95 -0.23 -4.40
C ALA A 36 -11.10 -1.46 -5.31
N LEU A 37 -11.44 -2.63 -4.75
CA LEU A 37 -11.76 -3.83 -5.53
C LEU A 37 -12.97 -3.60 -6.44
N SER A 38 -14.02 -2.95 -5.92
CA SER A 38 -15.21 -2.61 -6.70
C SER A 38 -14.89 -1.64 -7.84
N ALA A 39 -13.96 -0.69 -7.62
CA ALA A 39 -13.50 0.22 -8.67
C ALA A 39 -12.73 -0.52 -9.77
N ILE A 40 -11.88 -1.50 -9.42
CA ILE A 40 -11.21 -2.37 -10.40
C ILE A 40 -12.23 -3.17 -11.20
N ASP A 41 -13.19 -3.80 -10.53
CA ASP A 41 -14.26 -4.56 -11.18
C ASP A 41 -15.07 -3.67 -12.16
N TRP A 42 -15.33 -2.42 -11.77
CA TRP A 42 -15.99 -1.46 -12.64
C TRP A 42 -15.13 -1.11 -13.86
N LEU A 43 -13.82 -0.88 -13.70
CA LEU A 43 -12.92 -0.63 -14.81
C LEU A 43 -12.91 -1.82 -15.80
N VAL A 44 -12.82 -3.04 -15.30
CA VAL A 44 -12.82 -4.25 -16.11
C VAL A 44 -14.13 -4.39 -16.89
N LYS A 45 -15.27 -4.16 -16.24
CA LYS A 45 -16.60 -4.16 -16.90
C LYS A 45 -16.73 -3.08 -17.98
N ASN A 46 -15.98 -1.98 -17.87
CA ASN A 46 -15.94 -0.89 -18.85
C ASN A 46 -14.81 -1.02 -19.88
N GLY A 47 -14.28 -2.24 -20.07
CA GLY A 47 -13.39 -2.59 -21.17
C GLY A 47 -11.89 -2.39 -20.87
N HIS A 48 -11.49 -2.13 -19.61
CA HIS A 48 -10.09 -2.13 -19.23
C HIS A 48 -9.64 -3.55 -18.88
N HIS A 49 -8.53 -4.01 -19.44
CA HIS A 49 -7.95 -5.29 -19.06
C HIS A 49 -7.20 -5.15 -17.74
N ILE A 50 -7.41 -6.07 -16.77
CA ILE A 50 -6.80 -5.97 -15.45
C ILE A 50 -5.26 -5.90 -15.50
N LYS A 51 -4.63 -6.61 -16.44
CA LYS A 51 -3.17 -6.55 -16.70
C LYS A 51 -2.67 -5.21 -17.26
N ASN A 52 -3.56 -4.29 -17.59
CA ASN A 52 -3.22 -2.93 -17.99
C ASN A 52 -3.48 -1.92 -16.87
N ILE A 53 -3.93 -2.37 -15.69
CA ILE A 53 -4.15 -1.55 -14.51
C ILE A 53 -2.91 -1.62 -13.62
N SER A 54 -2.43 -0.47 -13.19
CA SER A 54 -1.41 -0.34 -12.15
C SER A 54 -2.00 0.40 -10.95
N LEU A 55 -1.65 -0.03 -9.75
CA LEU A 55 -2.06 0.63 -8.51
C LEU A 55 -0.95 1.59 -8.07
N CYS A 56 -1.35 2.72 -7.51
CA CYS A 56 -0.41 3.69 -6.95
C CYS A 56 -1.02 4.31 -5.69
N GLY A 57 -0.19 4.52 -4.69
CA GLY A 57 -0.59 5.21 -3.47
C GLY A 57 0.60 5.66 -2.64
N ASP A 58 0.35 6.59 -1.75
CA ASP A 58 1.29 7.10 -0.75
C ASP A 58 0.78 6.79 0.66
N SER A 59 1.66 6.43 1.61
CA SER A 59 1.34 6.16 3.01
C SER A 59 0.18 5.15 3.16
N ALA A 60 -0.93 5.53 3.77
CA ALA A 60 -2.15 4.73 3.87
C ALA A 60 -2.70 4.32 2.50
N GLY A 61 -2.54 5.15 1.46
CA GLY A 61 -2.92 4.81 0.08
C GLY A 61 -2.02 3.73 -0.51
N ALA A 62 -0.74 3.71 -0.17
CA ALA A 62 0.19 2.65 -0.57
C ALA A 62 -0.15 1.32 0.14
N HIS A 63 -0.48 1.38 1.44
CA HIS A 63 -1.04 0.24 2.17
C HIS A 63 -2.28 -0.32 1.47
N LEU A 64 -3.24 0.55 1.12
CA LEU A 64 -4.46 0.15 0.42
C LEU A 64 -4.17 -0.51 -0.93
N ALA A 65 -3.24 0.02 -1.72
CA ALA A 65 -2.83 -0.56 -3.00
C ALA A 65 -2.24 -1.97 -2.83
N ALA A 66 -1.38 -2.16 -1.83
CA ALA A 66 -0.83 -3.47 -1.48
C ALA A 66 -1.90 -4.45 -0.98
N SER A 67 -2.80 -4.00 -0.08
CA SER A 67 -3.92 -4.79 0.44
C SER A 67 -4.83 -5.32 -0.68
N VAL A 68 -5.11 -4.49 -1.68
CA VAL A 68 -5.89 -4.88 -2.87
C VAL A 68 -5.15 -5.97 -3.66
N SER A 69 -3.84 -5.81 -3.88
CA SER A 69 -3.02 -6.82 -4.58
C SER A 69 -3.00 -8.15 -3.82
N HIS A 70 -2.89 -8.13 -2.48
CA HIS A 70 -2.98 -9.33 -1.62
C HIS A 70 -4.35 -10.00 -1.76
N SER A 71 -5.43 -9.23 -1.69
CA SER A 71 -6.79 -9.74 -1.82
C SER A 71 -7.03 -10.40 -3.17
N LEU A 72 -6.52 -9.83 -4.27
CA LEU A 72 -6.61 -10.44 -5.59
C LEU A 72 -5.85 -11.77 -5.64
N ALA A 73 -4.62 -11.80 -5.12
CA ALA A 73 -3.78 -13.00 -5.06
C ALA A 73 -4.41 -14.11 -4.20
N ASN A 74 -4.90 -13.78 -3.01
CA ASN A 74 -5.54 -14.73 -2.07
C ASN A 74 -6.81 -15.36 -2.66
N ASN A 75 -7.56 -14.61 -3.46
CA ASN A 75 -8.76 -15.10 -4.12
C ASN A 75 -8.47 -15.77 -5.48
N GLN A 76 -7.19 -16.03 -5.81
CA GLN A 76 -6.76 -16.63 -7.08
C GLN A 76 -7.29 -15.87 -8.31
N LYS A 77 -7.56 -14.59 -8.15
CA LYS A 77 -7.96 -13.71 -9.24
C LYS A 77 -6.74 -13.27 -10.04
N GLU A 78 -6.95 -12.93 -11.29
CA GLU A 78 -5.93 -12.28 -12.09
C GLU A 78 -5.52 -10.96 -11.44
N ASN A 79 -4.21 -10.78 -11.20
CA ASN A 79 -3.70 -9.61 -10.51
C ASN A 79 -3.44 -8.44 -11.49
N VAL A 80 -3.34 -7.24 -10.95
CA VAL A 80 -3.00 -6.03 -11.70
C VAL A 80 -1.58 -6.13 -12.28
N HIS A 81 -1.22 -5.23 -13.20
CA HIS A 81 0.09 -5.23 -13.85
C HIS A 81 1.23 -4.93 -12.89
N SER A 82 1.07 -3.88 -12.09
CA SER A 82 2.10 -3.41 -11.16
C SER A 82 1.50 -2.58 -10.04
N GLN A 83 2.32 -2.37 -9.00
CA GLN A 83 2.01 -1.44 -7.91
C GLN A 83 3.19 -0.51 -7.64
N PHE A 84 2.88 0.76 -7.39
CA PHE A 84 3.84 1.79 -7.04
C PHE A 84 3.48 2.33 -5.65
N LEU A 85 4.31 2.00 -4.68
CA LEU A 85 4.06 2.20 -3.25
C LEU A 85 5.04 3.25 -2.70
N ILE A 86 4.52 4.37 -2.27
CA ILE A 86 5.32 5.47 -1.74
C ILE A 86 5.21 5.43 -0.21
N TYR A 87 6.32 5.16 0.49
CA TYR A 87 6.40 5.02 1.95
C TYR A 87 5.18 4.28 2.56
N PRO A 88 4.93 3.01 2.16
CA PRO A 88 3.74 2.29 2.61
C PRO A 88 3.77 2.01 4.11
N MET A 89 2.61 2.13 4.78
CA MET A 89 2.37 1.53 6.08
C MET A 89 2.27 0.01 5.89
N CYS A 90 3.02 -0.80 6.68
CA CYS A 90 3.02 -2.25 6.49
C CYS A 90 2.73 -3.05 7.76
N ASP A 91 3.13 -2.54 8.93
CA ASP A 91 3.09 -3.27 10.19
C ASP A 91 2.31 -2.54 11.27
N PRO A 92 1.12 -3.04 11.70
CA PRO A 92 0.32 -2.43 12.76
C PRO A 92 0.98 -2.52 14.17
N SER A 93 2.04 -3.30 14.35
CA SER A 93 2.74 -3.40 15.63
C SER A 93 3.51 -2.14 16.00
N CYS A 94 3.86 -1.30 15.02
CA CYS A 94 4.69 -0.10 15.21
C CYS A 94 5.98 -0.38 15.99
N ALA A 95 6.64 -1.51 15.72
CA ALA A 95 7.78 -2.00 16.50
C ALA A 95 9.12 -1.99 15.74
N SER A 96 9.19 -1.37 14.55
CA SER A 96 10.43 -1.26 13.78
C SER A 96 11.43 -0.32 14.43
N GLU A 97 12.72 -0.48 14.10
CA GLU A 97 13.79 0.37 14.60
C GLU A 97 13.62 1.82 14.10
N SER A 98 13.23 2.01 12.85
CA SER A 98 12.95 3.34 12.28
C SER A 98 11.81 4.06 13.01
N ILE A 99 10.75 3.35 13.44
CA ILE A 99 9.69 3.93 14.26
C ILE A 99 10.22 4.39 15.63
N GLU A 100 11.13 3.64 16.27
CA GLU A 100 11.74 4.07 17.53
C GLU A 100 12.72 5.22 17.33
N LEU A 101 13.50 5.21 16.25
CA LEU A 101 14.51 6.23 15.97
C LEU A 101 13.86 7.59 15.64
N PHE A 102 12.75 7.58 14.87
CA PHE A 102 12.04 8.77 14.41
C PHE A 102 10.72 9.02 15.14
N LYS A 103 10.56 8.47 16.35
CA LYS A 103 9.29 8.50 17.12
C LYS A 103 8.78 9.89 17.48
N ASP A 104 9.70 10.88 17.59
CA ASP A 104 9.41 12.26 18.02
C ASP A 104 10.11 13.27 17.12
N ASN A 105 9.58 14.50 17.07
CA ASN A 105 10.15 15.64 16.34
C ASN A 105 10.16 15.53 14.81
N TYR A 106 9.50 14.53 14.25
CA TYR A 106 9.22 14.40 12.83
C TYR A 106 7.73 14.61 12.55
N LEU A 107 7.37 14.76 11.28
CA LEU A 107 5.97 14.96 10.88
C LEU A 107 5.05 13.83 11.33
N LEU A 108 5.56 12.59 11.28
CA LEU A 108 4.87 11.38 11.69
C LEU A 108 5.53 10.82 12.95
N THR A 109 4.74 10.65 14.02
CA THR A 109 5.23 10.14 15.31
C THR A 109 4.75 8.70 15.56
N LYS A 110 5.45 7.96 16.42
CA LYS A 110 5.02 6.62 16.84
C LYS A 110 3.60 6.64 17.44
N GLU A 111 3.28 7.65 18.27
CA GLU A 111 1.96 7.80 18.88
C GLU A 111 0.87 7.99 17.80
N SER A 112 1.12 8.87 16.81
CA SER A 112 0.18 9.10 15.71
C SER A 112 -0.01 7.85 14.86
N MET A 113 1.05 7.07 14.59
CA MET A 113 0.95 5.80 13.88
C MET A 113 0.09 4.78 14.60
N GLY A 114 0.32 4.59 15.91
CA GLY A 114 -0.54 3.72 16.73
C GLY A 114 -1.99 4.16 16.71
N TRP A 115 -2.23 5.48 16.81
CA TRP A 115 -3.58 6.04 16.73
C TRP A 115 -4.24 5.77 15.35
N PHE A 116 -3.52 5.93 14.23
CA PHE A 116 -4.05 5.63 12.89
C PHE A 116 -4.44 4.17 12.77
N TRP A 117 -3.59 3.23 13.18
CA TRP A 117 -3.89 1.80 13.14
C TRP A 117 -5.12 1.45 14.00
N GLU A 118 -5.25 2.01 15.21
CA GLU A 118 -6.40 1.82 16.09
C GLU A 118 -7.72 2.35 15.47
N LYS A 119 -7.65 3.48 14.75
CA LYS A 119 -8.84 4.01 14.07
C LYS A 119 -9.19 3.21 12.82
N PHE A 120 -8.19 2.66 12.15
CA PHE A 120 -8.37 1.89 10.92
C PHE A 120 -8.89 0.48 11.19
N LYS A 121 -8.40 -0.24 12.21
CA LYS A 121 -8.85 -1.59 12.51
C LYS A 121 -10.32 -1.64 12.95
N ASN A 122 -11.01 -2.72 12.58
CA ASN A 122 -12.36 -2.99 13.07
C ASN A 122 -12.32 -3.74 14.40
N ASN A 123 -11.44 -4.74 14.52
CA ASN A 123 -11.18 -5.52 15.73
C ASN A 123 -9.73 -6.05 15.74
N ASP A 124 -9.31 -6.68 16.84
CA ASP A 124 -7.92 -7.14 17.01
C ASP A 124 -7.55 -8.31 16.09
N GLU A 125 -8.52 -9.07 15.59
CA GLU A 125 -8.28 -10.16 14.64
C GLU A 125 -7.79 -9.64 13.27
N ASP A 126 -8.04 -8.36 12.97
CA ASP A 126 -7.57 -7.75 11.73
C ASP A 126 -6.03 -7.75 11.65
N ASN A 127 -5.34 -7.63 12.79
CA ASN A 127 -3.87 -7.70 12.86
C ASN A 127 -3.29 -9.04 12.35
N LEU A 128 -4.10 -10.08 12.25
CA LEU A 128 -3.71 -11.41 11.76
C LEU A 128 -4.00 -11.61 10.27
N LYS A 129 -4.58 -10.63 9.61
CA LYS A 129 -4.89 -10.66 8.18
C LYS A 129 -3.76 -10.04 7.37
N ASP A 130 -3.30 -10.71 6.35
CA ASP A 130 -2.23 -10.25 5.46
C ASP A 130 -2.61 -9.03 4.60
N THR A 131 -3.89 -8.76 4.43
CA THR A 131 -4.43 -7.55 3.80
C THR A 131 -4.53 -6.36 4.76
N PHE A 132 -4.23 -6.56 6.04
CA PHE A 132 -4.11 -5.52 7.07
C PHE A 132 -2.67 -5.36 7.55
N ASN A 133 -2.01 -6.45 7.95
CA ASN A 133 -0.58 -6.51 8.24
C ASN A 133 0.13 -7.08 7.01
N LEU A 134 0.71 -6.21 6.20
CA LEU A 134 1.30 -6.59 4.92
C LEU A 134 2.51 -7.52 5.07
N LEU A 135 3.15 -7.54 6.25
CA LEU A 135 4.30 -8.40 6.53
C LEU A 135 3.92 -9.88 6.76
N LEU A 136 2.63 -10.17 6.90
CA LEU A 136 2.12 -11.56 7.01
C LEU A 136 1.85 -12.21 5.65
N PHE A 137 1.91 -11.44 4.56
CA PHE A 137 1.61 -11.94 3.23
C PHE A 137 2.64 -12.98 2.76
N ASN A 138 2.14 -14.06 2.16
CA ASN A 138 2.96 -15.08 1.53
C ASN A 138 2.77 -15.01 0.01
N PRO A 139 3.56 -14.20 -0.71
CA PRO A 139 3.37 -13.94 -2.13
C PRO A 139 3.68 -15.17 -2.99
N ASN A 140 2.87 -15.40 -4.01
CA ASN A 140 3.17 -16.32 -5.10
C ASN A 140 4.09 -15.64 -6.15
N LYS A 141 4.58 -16.42 -7.15
CA LYS A 141 5.49 -15.91 -8.20
C LYS A 141 4.85 -14.99 -9.23
N ASP A 142 3.51 -14.88 -9.25
CA ASP A 142 2.76 -14.07 -10.21
C ASP A 142 2.21 -12.78 -9.59
N PHE A 143 2.86 -12.33 -8.51
CA PHE A 143 2.47 -11.09 -7.85
C PHE A 143 2.84 -9.86 -8.70
N PRO A 144 2.13 -8.72 -8.62
CA PRO A 144 2.41 -7.53 -9.40
C PRO A 144 3.85 -7.05 -9.28
N LYS A 145 4.42 -6.57 -10.40
CA LYS A 145 5.70 -5.85 -10.35
C LYS A 145 5.59 -4.71 -9.35
N THR A 146 6.49 -4.65 -8.39
CA THR A 146 6.40 -3.70 -7.29
C THR A 146 7.55 -2.69 -7.34
N ILE A 147 7.21 -1.41 -7.23
CA ILE A 147 8.17 -0.34 -6.97
C ILE A 147 7.83 0.24 -5.62
N ILE A 148 8.81 0.27 -4.71
CA ILE A 148 8.68 0.84 -3.36
C ILE A 148 9.62 2.03 -3.24
N VAL A 149 9.09 3.15 -2.76
CA VAL A 149 9.86 4.36 -2.45
C VAL A 149 9.95 4.52 -0.95
N THR A 150 11.16 4.73 -0.43
CA THR A 150 11.42 4.97 1.00
C THR A 150 12.29 6.20 1.18
N ALA A 151 12.20 6.84 2.34
CA ALA A 151 13.01 7.99 2.74
C ALA A 151 13.85 7.64 3.99
N GLY A 152 15.02 8.29 4.13
CA GLY A 152 15.95 7.97 5.21
C GLY A 152 15.50 8.43 6.59
N PHE A 153 14.68 9.49 6.68
CA PHE A 153 14.15 10.04 7.94
C PHE A 153 12.67 9.72 8.13
N ASP A 154 12.22 8.56 7.60
CA ASP A 154 10.84 8.13 7.65
C ASP A 154 10.67 6.99 8.68
N PRO A 155 9.78 7.12 9.68
CA PRO A 155 9.46 6.02 10.60
C PRO A 155 9.00 4.74 9.91
N LEU A 156 8.44 4.82 8.70
CA LEU A 156 7.94 3.67 7.94
C LEU A 156 9.01 2.96 7.10
N SER A 157 10.26 3.45 7.08
CA SER A 157 11.30 2.94 6.18
C SER A 157 11.59 1.46 6.37
N ASP A 158 11.80 1.00 7.60
CA ASP A 158 12.15 -0.41 7.88
C ASP A 158 11.04 -1.39 7.52
N GLU A 159 9.79 -1.05 7.82
CA GLU A 159 8.65 -1.93 7.48
C GLU A 159 8.42 -2.00 5.98
N ALA A 160 8.62 -0.89 5.26
CA ALA A 160 8.56 -0.86 3.80
C ALA A 160 9.70 -1.69 3.17
N GLU A 161 10.92 -1.64 3.73
CA GLU A 161 12.05 -2.46 3.31
C GLU A 161 11.83 -3.94 3.58
N LYS A 162 11.29 -4.29 4.75
CA LYS A 162 10.91 -5.68 5.07
C LYS A 162 9.88 -6.22 4.09
N TYR A 163 8.89 -5.41 3.74
CA TYR A 163 7.89 -5.79 2.74
C TYR A 163 8.51 -5.98 1.35
N ALA A 164 9.40 -5.08 0.92
CA ALA A 164 10.15 -5.23 -0.33
C ALA A 164 10.96 -6.54 -0.37
N PHE A 165 11.66 -6.84 0.73
CA PHE A 165 12.45 -8.06 0.88
C PHE A 165 11.59 -9.34 0.82
N LEU A 166 10.45 -9.35 1.51
CA LEU A 166 9.49 -10.46 1.49
C LEU A 166 9.02 -10.77 0.06
N LEU A 167 8.64 -9.75 -0.70
CA LEU A 167 8.23 -9.92 -2.08
C LEU A 167 9.38 -10.42 -2.97
N HIS A 168 10.59 -9.87 -2.79
CA HIS A 168 11.77 -10.26 -3.56
C HIS A 168 12.19 -11.71 -3.28
N GLN A 169 12.20 -12.13 -2.02
CA GLN A 169 12.54 -13.53 -1.63
C GLN A 169 11.60 -14.56 -2.28
N SER A 170 10.36 -14.20 -2.55
CA SER A 170 9.39 -15.07 -3.22
C SER A 170 9.55 -15.09 -4.75
N GLY A 171 10.62 -14.47 -5.28
CA GLY A 171 10.95 -14.46 -6.70
C GLY A 171 10.17 -13.43 -7.53
N ASN A 172 9.54 -12.46 -6.89
CA ASN A 172 8.82 -11.38 -7.57
C ASN A 172 9.74 -10.23 -7.96
N TYR A 173 9.35 -9.48 -8.99
CA TYR A 173 10.09 -8.28 -9.38
C TYR A 173 9.80 -7.15 -8.39
N VAL A 174 10.86 -6.69 -7.70
CA VAL A 174 10.81 -5.54 -6.80
C VAL A 174 11.91 -4.56 -7.17
N LYS A 175 11.55 -3.28 -7.31
CA LYS A 175 12.51 -2.18 -7.41
C LYS A 175 12.33 -1.27 -6.22
N GLN A 176 13.38 -1.11 -5.43
CA GLN A 176 13.41 -0.19 -4.31
C GLN A 176 14.11 1.11 -4.70
N LEU A 177 13.52 2.25 -4.37
CA LEU A 177 14.06 3.59 -4.55
C LEU A 177 14.16 4.23 -3.16
N HIS A 178 15.37 4.31 -2.62
CA HIS A 178 15.63 4.88 -1.31
C HIS A 178 16.23 6.27 -1.44
N TYR A 179 15.70 7.24 -0.71
CA TYR A 179 16.18 8.62 -0.66
C TYR A 179 16.72 8.94 0.74
N PRO A 180 18.02 8.74 1.02
CA PRO A 180 18.57 8.77 2.38
C PRO A 180 18.60 10.16 3.01
N SER A 181 18.45 11.21 2.21
CA SER A 181 18.46 12.61 2.68
C SER A 181 17.07 13.24 2.83
N LEU A 182 16.01 12.47 2.66
CA LEU A 182 14.62 12.92 2.83
C LEU A 182 14.02 12.34 4.09
#